data_5f569b7c6323b9a225ec01b6d7687855
#
_entry.id   5f569b7c6323b9a225ec01b6d7687855
#
_cell.length_a   1.000
_cell.length_b   1.000
_cell.length_c   1.000
_cell.angle_alpha   90.00
_cell.angle_beta   90.00
_cell.angle_gamma   90.00
#
_symmetry.space_group_name_H-M   'P 1'
#
loop_
_entity.id
_entity.type
_entity.pdbx_description
1 polymer ?
#
loop_
_entity_poly.entity_id
_entity_poly.type
_entity_poly.pdbx_seq_one_letter_code
_entity_poly.pdbx_strand_id
1 'polypeptide(L)'
;PLVFKIKDFAVHGGTAINLFHKNLPRYSVDIDVTYIPLEDRETSLRKINSHLSSLKSAIEKAVPGIRVTHKPDVWKLQCVKDGTTIKIEVNGTKRGILGDIETKQLCEKAKDEFGLTCFASIVSWSQLFGGKIAAALSRATFSIAGA
;
A
#
# COMPACT_ATOMS: atom_id res chain seq x y z
N PRO A 1 1.74 -10.21 -3.99
CA PRO A 1 0.73 -11.12 -3.38
C PRO A 1 0.83 -11.22 -1.86
N LEU A 2 2.06 -11.31 -1.26
CA LEU A 2 2.22 -11.54 0.18
C LEU A 2 1.60 -10.42 1.03
N VAL A 3 1.81 -9.15 0.67
CA VAL A 3 1.24 -8.01 1.39
C VAL A 3 -0.30 -8.01 1.38
N PHE A 4 -0.91 -8.48 0.29
CA PHE A 4 -2.37 -8.50 0.14
C PHE A 4 -3.06 -9.61 0.94
N LYS A 5 -2.30 -10.54 1.53
CA LYS A 5 -2.83 -11.57 2.43
C LYS A 5 -3.02 -11.07 3.87
N ILE A 6 -2.48 -9.90 4.21
CA ILE A 6 -2.63 -9.31 5.53
C ILE A 6 -4.02 -8.67 5.61
N LYS A 7 -4.91 -9.28 6.40
CA LYS A 7 -6.32 -8.87 6.52
C LYS A 7 -6.51 -7.47 7.11
N ASP A 8 -5.57 -7.02 7.91
CA ASP A 8 -5.60 -5.70 8.54
C ASP A 8 -5.14 -4.57 7.62
N PHE A 9 -4.77 -4.89 6.37
CA PHE A 9 -4.35 -3.91 5.38
C PHE A 9 -5.30 -3.84 4.20
N ALA A 10 -5.64 -2.61 3.79
CA ALA A 10 -6.30 -2.33 2.53
C ALA A 10 -5.37 -1.57 1.59
N VAL A 11 -5.34 -1.97 0.33
CA VAL A 11 -4.54 -1.30 -0.70
C VAL A 11 -5.09 0.09 -0.96
N HIS A 12 -4.22 1.05 -1.07
CA HIS A 12 -4.51 2.46 -1.26
C HIS A 12 -3.71 3.04 -2.44
N GLY A 13 -3.96 4.31 -2.77
CA GLY A 13 -3.12 5.09 -3.68
C GLY A 13 -3.05 4.58 -5.11
N GLY A 14 -1.88 4.78 -5.72
CA GLY A 14 -1.63 4.42 -7.12
C GLY A 14 -1.70 2.93 -7.39
N THR A 15 -1.27 2.11 -6.44
CA THR A 15 -1.32 0.64 -6.54
C THR A 15 -2.75 0.14 -6.65
N ALA A 16 -3.68 0.64 -5.81
CA ALA A 16 -5.10 0.29 -5.90
C ALA A 16 -5.69 0.65 -7.26
N ILE A 17 -5.38 1.84 -7.76
CA ILE A 17 -5.90 2.31 -9.04
C ILE A 17 -5.34 1.48 -10.20
N ASN A 18 -4.03 1.31 -10.25
CA ASN A 18 -3.37 0.70 -11.41
C ASN A 18 -3.57 -0.80 -11.49
N LEU A 19 -3.56 -1.51 -10.36
CA LEU A 19 -3.60 -2.97 -10.35
C LEU A 19 -5.01 -3.55 -10.19
N PHE A 20 -5.97 -2.79 -9.66
CA PHE A 20 -7.27 -3.33 -9.30
C PHE A 20 -8.46 -2.57 -9.91
N HIS A 21 -8.40 -1.25 -10.03
CA HIS A 21 -9.49 -0.44 -10.59
C HIS A 21 -9.35 -0.14 -12.08
N LYS A 22 -8.13 0.05 -12.53
CA LYS A 22 -7.81 0.30 -13.94
C LYS A 22 -6.98 -0.86 -14.50
N ASN A 23 -6.98 -1.02 -15.79
CA ASN A 23 -6.27 -2.14 -16.43
C ASN A 23 -4.80 -1.80 -16.68
N LEU A 24 -4.04 -1.60 -15.58
CA LEU A 24 -2.60 -1.32 -15.55
C LEU A 24 -2.19 -0.19 -16.53
N PRO A 25 -2.72 1.03 -16.37
CA PRO A 25 -2.37 2.14 -17.26
C PRO A 25 -0.91 2.59 -17.10
N ARG A 26 -0.31 2.32 -15.94
CA ARG A 26 1.11 2.54 -15.65
C ARG A 26 1.57 1.60 -14.54
N TYR A 27 2.88 1.36 -14.50
CA TYR A 27 3.48 0.63 -13.37
C TYR A 27 3.53 1.51 -12.11
N SER A 28 3.33 0.87 -10.97
CA SER A 28 3.56 1.47 -9.65
C SER A 28 4.71 0.71 -8.99
N VAL A 29 5.71 1.45 -8.55
CA VAL A 29 6.90 0.88 -7.87
C VAL A 29 6.72 0.81 -6.36
N ASP A 30 5.73 1.51 -5.82
CA ASP A 30 5.45 1.55 -4.39
C ASP A 30 4.09 0.90 -4.12
N ILE A 31 3.98 0.20 -3.00
CA ILE A 31 2.75 -0.43 -2.52
C ILE A 31 2.29 0.34 -1.28
N ASP A 32 1.23 1.12 -1.46
CA ASP A 32 0.61 1.88 -0.38
C ASP A 32 -0.54 1.10 0.22
N VAL A 33 -0.54 0.95 1.54
CA VAL A 33 -1.64 0.31 2.27
C VAL A 33 -2.07 1.16 3.46
N THR A 34 -3.33 1.00 3.85
CA THR A 34 -3.93 1.63 5.03
C THR A 34 -4.24 0.55 6.05
N TYR A 35 -4.00 0.83 7.33
CA TYR A 35 -4.38 -0.03 8.44
C TYR A 35 -5.88 0.08 8.70
N ILE A 36 -6.59 -1.06 8.61
CA ILE A 36 -8.05 -1.12 8.66
C ILE A 36 -8.62 -0.94 10.07
N PRO A 37 -8.10 -1.64 11.12
CA PRO A 37 -8.72 -1.60 12.44
C PRO A 37 -8.72 -0.19 13.04
N LEU A 38 -9.83 0.15 13.71
CA LEU A 38 -9.97 1.38 14.47
C LEU A 38 -9.57 1.11 15.92
N GLU A 39 -8.33 1.36 16.24
CA GLU A 39 -7.71 1.16 17.54
C GLU A 39 -6.98 2.44 17.99
N ASP A 40 -6.54 2.49 19.24
CA ASP A 40 -5.66 3.57 19.70
C ASP A 40 -4.36 3.60 18.88
N ARG A 41 -3.68 4.76 18.93
CA ARG A 41 -2.48 4.98 18.11
C ARG A 41 -1.34 4.01 18.44
N GLU A 42 -1.08 3.78 19.71
CA GLU A 42 0.03 2.95 20.16
C GLU A 42 -0.18 1.51 19.75
N THR A 43 -1.36 0.97 19.99
CA THR A 43 -1.74 -0.40 19.58
C THR A 43 -1.66 -0.57 18.07
N SER A 44 -2.19 0.39 17.31
CA SER A 44 -2.15 0.36 15.84
C SER A 44 -0.73 0.32 15.31
N LEU A 45 0.15 1.21 15.79
CA LEU A 45 1.53 1.30 15.32
C LEU A 45 2.35 0.07 15.69
N ARG A 46 2.13 -0.50 16.87
CA ARG A 46 2.74 -1.76 17.29
C ARG A 46 2.33 -2.92 16.38
N LYS A 47 1.03 -3.05 16.07
CA LYS A 47 0.52 -4.09 15.17
C LYS A 47 1.01 -3.91 13.74
N ILE A 48 1.02 -2.69 13.22
CA ILE A 48 1.60 -2.37 11.90
C ILE A 48 3.04 -2.86 11.82
N ASN A 49 3.88 -2.52 12.81
CA ASN A 49 5.28 -2.96 12.83
C ASN A 49 5.42 -4.47 12.97
N SER A 50 4.55 -5.14 13.72
CA SER A 50 4.50 -6.60 13.81
C SER A 50 4.18 -7.22 12.45
N HIS A 51 3.17 -6.72 11.75
CA HIS A 51 2.83 -7.18 10.39
C HIS A 51 3.98 -6.96 9.40
N LEU A 52 4.62 -5.79 9.45
CA LEU A 52 5.77 -5.49 8.58
C LEU A 52 6.97 -6.40 8.87
N SER A 53 7.25 -6.70 10.14
CA SER A 53 8.32 -7.63 10.52
C SER A 53 8.06 -9.04 10.00
N SER A 54 6.83 -9.54 10.16
CA SER A 54 6.42 -10.84 9.63
C SER A 54 6.47 -10.88 8.10
N LEU A 55 6.02 -9.81 7.46
CA LEU A 55 6.04 -9.66 6.00
C LEU A 55 7.48 -9.64 5.45
N LYS A 56 8.41 -8.95 6.13
CA LYS A 56 9.84 -8.96 5.80
C LYS A 56 10.35 -10.41 5.74
N SER A 57 10.15 -11.17 6.80
CA SER A 57 10.59 -12.57 6.87
C SER A 57 9.96 -13.44 5.76
N ALA A 58 8.67 -13.22 5.49
CA ALA A 58 7.97 -13.95 4.42
C ALA A 58 8.51 -13.61 3.03
N ILE A 59 8.82 -12.34 2.77
CA ILE A 59 9.39 -11.90 1.49
C ILE A 59 10.80 -12.48 1.30
N GLU A 60 11.66 -12.38 2.31
CA GLU A 60 13.04 -12.91 2.25
C GLU A 60 13.05 -14.43 2.02
N LYS A 61 12.10 -15.14 2.61
CA LYS A 61 11.93 -16.59 2.40
C LYS A 61 11.41 -16.93 1.00
N ALA A 62 10.48 -16.13 0.48
CA ALA A 62 9.82 -16.39 -0.82
C ALA A 62 10.66 -15.97 -2.02
N VAL A 63 11.56 -15.00 -1.86
CA VAL A 63 12.35 -14.42 -2.95
C VAL A 63 13.84 -14.49 -2.62
N PRO A 64 14.54 -15.56 -3.04
CA PRO A 64 15.98 -15.70 -2.79
C PRO A 64 16.77 -14.50 -3.32
N GLY A 65 17.71 -14.01 -2.50
CA GLY A 65 18.60 -12.89 -2.87
C GLY A 65 17.98 -11.50 -2.71
N ILE A 66 16.72 -11.39 -2.28
CA ILE A 66 16.14 -10.09 -1.94
C ILE A 66 16.68 -9.60 -0.60
N ARG A 67 16.91 -8.29 -0.50
CA ARG A 67 17.23 -7.61 0.76
C ARG A 67 16.03 -6.78 1.19
N VAL A 68 15.53 -7.03 2.39
CA VAL A 68 14.38 -6.28 2.94
C VAL A 68 14.81 -5.51 4.18
N THR A 69 14.70 -4.20 4.13
CA THR A 69 14.96 -3.31 5.25
C THR A 69 13.64 -2.83 5.85
N HIS A 70 13.44 -3.10 7.14
CA HIS A 70 12.29 -2.58 7.90
C HIS A 70 12.66 -1.25 8.53
N LYS A 71 11.84 -0.23 8.32
CA LYS A 71 11.96 1.10 8.91
C LYS A 71 10.75 1.35 9.82
N PRO A 72 10.83 0.98 11.12
CA PRO A 72 9.68 0.98 12.03
C PRO A 72 9.17 2.39 12.34
N ASP A 73 10.04 3.41 12.34
CA ASP A 73 9.67 4.80 12.65
C ASP A 73 8.78 5.44 11.58
N VAL A 74 8.82 4.92 10.37
CA VAL A 74 8.05 5.40 9.22
C VAL A 74 7.16 4.33 8.58
N TRP A 75 6.99 3.19 9.27
CA TRP A 75 6.10 2.07 8.89
C TRP A 75 6.29 1.60 7.44
N LYS A 76 7.54 1.34 7.09
CA LYS A 76 7.93 1.04 5.71
C LYS A 76 8.84 -0.18 5.64
N LEU A 77 8.65 -0.98 4.58
CA LEU A 77 9.64 -1.93 4.10
C LEU A 77 10.24 -1.42 2.78
N GLN A 78 11.53 -1.56 2.65
CA GLN A 78 12.25 -1.31 1.41
C GLN A 78 12.85 -2.64 0.94
N CYS A 79 12.40 -3.11 -0.22
CA CYS A 79 12.83 -4.36 -0.82
C CYS A 79 13.75 -4.07 -2.00
N VAL A 80 14.96 -4.61 -1.99
CA VAL A 80 15.96 -4.40 -3.04
C VAL A 80 16.42 -5.74 -3.60
N LYS A 81 16.33 -5.88 -4.92
CA LYS A 81 16.86 -7.03 -5.65
C LYS A 81 17.29 -6.59 -7.05
N ASP A 82 18.47 -7.04 -7.49
CA ASP A 82 18.99 -6.83 -8.85
C ASP A 82 18.89 -5.35 -9.32
N GLY A 83 19.25 -4.41 -8.45
CA GLY A 83 19.19 -2.97 -8.71
C GLY A 83 17.79 -2.36 -8.67
N THR A 84 16.74 -3.16 -8.50
CA THR A 84 15.36 -2.69 -8.38
C THR A 84 14.97 -2.49 -6.92
N THR A 85 14.33 -1.36 -6.61
CA THR A 85 13.81 -1.06 -5.28
C THR A 85 12.29 -0.94 -5.33
N ILE A 86 11.61 -1.67 -4.44
CA ILE A 86 10.16 -1.56 -4.20
C ILE A 86 9.95 -1.19 -2.74
N LYS A 87 9.03 -0.26 -2.49
CA LYS A 87 8.66 0.13 -1.13
C LYS A 87 7.25 -0.33 -0.81
N ILE A 88 7.06 -0.78 0.42
CA ILE A 88 5.75 -1.07 1.01
C ILE A 88 5.57 -0.08 2.15
N GLU A 89 4.58 0.79 2.03
CA GLU A 89 4.35 1.86 2.98
C GLU A 89 2.97 1.70 3.62
N VAL A 90 2.92 1.75 4.95
CA VAL A 90 1.65 1.75 5.69
C VAL A 90 1.34 3.17 6.12
N ASN A 91 0.14 3.65 5.79
CA ASN A 91 -0.31 4.95 6.26
C ASN A 91 -0.65 4.86 7.76
N GLY A 92 0.27 5.28 8.60
CA GLY A 92 0.11 5.27 10.06
C GLY A 92 -0.65 6.49 10.61
N THR A 93 -0.90 7.51 9.79
CA THR A 93 -1.60 8.74 10.19
C THR A 93 -3.11 8.60 10.03
N LYS A 94 -3.55 8.01 8.91
CA LYS A 94 -4.96 7.70 8.63
C LYS A 94 -5.20 6.25 9.01
N ARG A 95 -5.69 6.02 10.21
CA ARG A 95 -6.07 4.71 10.74
C ARG A 95 -7.58 4.60 10.75
N GLY A 96 -8.07 3.39 10.57
CA GLY A 96 -9.47 3.17 10.29
C GLY A 96 -9.82 3.53 8.85
N ILE A 97 -10.92 3.01 8.37
CA ILE A 97 -11.42 3.27 7.02
C ILE A 97 -12.77 3.96 7.15
N LEU A 98 -12.90 5.11 6.50
CA LEU A 98 -14.17 5.78 6.30
C LEU A 98 -14.82 5.18 5.06
N GLY A 99 -15.80 4.31 5.24
CA GLY A 99 -16.52 3.65 4.15
C GLY A 99 -16.19 2.17 4.01
N ASP A 100 -16.74 1.56 2.96
CA ASP A 100 -16.63 0.13 2.73
C ASP A 100 -15.26 -0.26 2.17
N ILE A 101 -14.83 -1.46 2.54
CA ILE A 101 -13.67 -2.13 1.95
C ILE A 101 -14.21 -3.04 0.85
N GLU A 102 -13.65 -2.91 -0.34
CA GLU A 102 -13.95 -3.78 -1.45
C GLU A 102 -12.89 -4.87 -1.56
N THR A 103 -13.30 -6.11 -1.82
CA THR A 103 -12.36 -7.16 -2.21
C THR A 103 -12.33 -7.23 -3.74
N LYS A 104 -11.18 -6.97 -4.32
CA LYS A 104 -10.99 -7.00 -5.78
C LYS A 104 -9.89 -7.97 -6.18
N GLN A 105 -10.08 -8.54 -7.36
CA GLN A 105 -9.06 -9.34 -8.04
C GLN A 105 -8.13 -8.43 -8.83
N LEU A 106 -6.88 -8.86 -9.02
CA LEU A 106 -5.92 -8.22 -9.89
C LEU A 106 -6.53 -8.01 -11.29
N CYS A 107 -6.31 -6.88 -11.92
CA CYS A 107 -6.80 -6.62 -13.28
C CYS A 107 -6.18 -7.58 -14.30
N GLU A 108 -6.86 -7.81 -15.43
CA GLU A 108 -6.45 -8.81 -16.43
C GLU A 108 -5.03 -8.56 -16.94
N LYS A 109 -4.72 -7.33 -17.33
CA LYS A 109 -3.38 -6.98 -17.80
C LYS A 109 -2.27 -7.25 -16.77
N ALA A 110 -2.56 -7.02 -15.48
CA ALA A 110 -1.60 -7.32 -14.43
C ALA A 110 -1.47 -8.84 -14.17
N LYS A 111 -2.56 -9.61 -14.34
CA LYS A 111 -2.49 -11.09 -14.29
C LYS A 111 -1.62 -11.63 -15.40
N ASP A 112 -1.79 -11.13 -16.62
CA ASP A 112 -1.02 -11.55 -17.80
C ASP A 112 0.46 -11.17 -17.65
N GLU A 113 0.72 -9.93 -17.25
CA GLU A 113 2.08 -9.40 -17.08
C GLU A 113 2.87 -10.12 -15.99
N PHE A 114 2.24 -10.41 -14.86
CA PHE A 114 2.92 -11.03 -13.71
C PHE A 114 2.76 -12.55 -13.64
N GLY A 115 1.96 -13.15 -14.51
CA GLY A 115 1.71 -14.58 -14.53
C GLY A 115 1.06 -15.12 -13.24
N LEU A 116 0.31 -14.28 -12.52
CA LEU A 116 -0.31 -14.65 -11.25
C LEU A 116 -1.64 -13.93 -11.04
N THR A 117 -2.47 -14.50 -10.17
CA THR A 117 -3.70 -13.87 -9.71
C THR A 117 -3.71 -13.76 -8.19
N CYS A 118 -4.31 -12.70 -7.68
CA CYS A 118 -4.54 -12.54 -6.25
C CYS A 118 -5.74 -11.61 -6.00
N PHE A 119 -6.30 -11.72 -4.81
CA PHE A 119 -7.32 -10.80 -4.30
C PHE A 119 -6.68 -9.88 -3.26
N ALA A 120 -7.20 -8.66 -3.17
CA ALA A 120 -6.80 -7.71 -2.15
C ALA A 120 -8.00 -6.98 -1.59
N SER A 121 -7.92 -6.62 -0.31
CA SER A 121 -8.80 -5.61 0.29
C SER A 121 -8.36 -4.24 -0.20
N ILE A 122 -9.30 -3.42 -0.68
CA ILE A 122 -9.04 -2.12 -1.29
C ILE A 122 -9.94 -1.09 -0.63
N VAL A 123 -9.42 0.09 -0.35
CA VAL A 123 -10.23 1.21 0.12
C VAL A 123 -11.22 1.63 -0.98
N SER A 124 -12.40 2.12 -0.57
CA SER A 124 -13.45 2.51 -1.51
C SER A 124 -12.96 3.55 -2.52
N TRP A 125 -13.58 3.53 -3.71
CA TRP A 125 -13.26 4.47 -4.77
C TRP A 125 -13.39 5.94 -4.35
N SER A 126 -14.43 6.27 -3.56
CA SER A 126 -14.63 7.60 -2.99
C SER A 126 -13.49 8.04 -2.08
N GLN A 127 -12.95 7.13 -1.27
CA GLN A 127 -11.81 7.40 -0.39
C GLN A 127 -10.51 7.58 -1.18
N LEU A 128 -10.31 6.82 -2.25
CA LEU A 128 -9.16 6.98 -3.15
C LEU A 128 -9.14 8.35 -3.82
N PHE A 129 -10.26 8.78 -4.38
CA PHE A 129 -10.37 10.09 -5.05
C PHE A 129 -10.39 11.25 -4.09
N GLY A 130 -11.14 11.16 -2.99
CA GLY A 130 -11.17 12.17 -1.95
C GLY A 130 -9.78 12.48 -1.41
N GLY A 131 -8.97 11.44 -1.15
CA GLY A 131 -7.58 11.59 -0.72
C GLY A 131 -6.69 12.27 -1.77
N LYS A 132 -6.88 11.95 -3.06
CA LYS A 132 -6.12 12.59 -4.16
C LYS A 132 -6.50 14.05 -4.36
N ILE A 133 -7.77 14.38 -4.30
CA ILE A 133 -8.27 15.77 -4.42
C ILE A 133 -7.75 16.59 -3.24
N ALA A 134 -7.85 16.09 -2.00
CA ALA A 134 -7.33 16.77 -0.82
C ALA A 134 -5.82 17.02 -0.92
N ALA A 135 -5.04 16.04 -1.38
CA ALA A 135 -3.59 16.18 -1.58
C ALA A 135 -3.25 17.20 -2.68
N ALA A 136 -4.03 17.25 -3.77
CA ALA A 136 -3.85 18.22 -4.84
C ALA A 136 -4.14 19.66 -4.37
N LEU A 137 -5.23 19.86 -3.63
CA LEU A 137 -5.61 21.16 -3.07
C LEU A 137 -4.60 21.65 -2.04
N SER A 138 -4.10 20.78 -1.15
CA SER A 138 -3.06 21.13 -0.17
C SER A 138 -1.77 21.61 -0.83
N ARG A 139 -1.36 20.95 -1.94
CA ARG A 139 -0.16 21.40 -2.70
C ARG A 139 -0.37 22.72 -3.40
N ALA A 140 -1.58 22.95 -3.95
CA ALA A 140 -1.93 24.20 -4.60
C ALA A 140 -1.89 25.39 -3.62
N THR A 141 -2.41 25.21 -2.39
CA THR A 141 -2.36 26.24 -1.34
C THR A 141 -0.94 26.58 -0.91
N PHE A 142 -0.04 25.62 -0.82
CA PHE A 142 1.37 25.88 -0.52
C PHE A 142 2.09 26.64 -1.64
N SER A 143 1.74 26.41 -2.90
CA SER A 143 2.30 27.12 -4.05
C SER A 143 1.85 28.60 -4.12
N ILE A 144 0.65 28.92 -3.63
CA ILE A 144 0.12 30.29 -3.61
C ILE A 144 0.71 31.09 -2.42
N ALA A 145 1.01 30.44 -1.30
CA ALA A 145 1.57 31.11 -0.12
C ALA A 145 3.08 31.42 -0.22
N GLY A 146 3.76 30.88 -1.22
CA GLY A 146 5.19 31.07 -1.48
C GLY A 146 5.52 31.97 -2.69
N ALA A 147 4.52 32.65 -3.22
CA ALA A 147 4.70 33.58 -4.34
C ALA A 147 4.74 35.04 -3.85
#